data_72a8c994f037220319fac33d03f05d20
#
_entry.id   72a8c994f037220319fac33d03f05d20
#
_cell.length_a   1.000
_cell.length_b   1.000
_cell.length_c   1.000
_cell.angle_alpha   90.00
_cell.angle_beta   90.00
_cell.angle_gamma   90.00
#
_symmetry.space_group_name_H-M   'P 1'
#
loop_
_entity.id
_entity.type
_entity.pdbx_description
1 polymer ?
#
loop_
_entity_poly.entity_id
_entity_poly.type
_entity_poly.pdbx_seq_one_letter_code
_entity_poly.pdbx_strand_id
1 'polypeptide(L)'
;MKNFTILLLTIFISSTLFSQSMPPKRELRAAWIATVTNLDWPSTPNRAVAQQKEELINLLDELKRDGINTVIFQVRSECDAMYSSSFDPWSYWLTGSQGTAPFPYYDPLEFAIDEAHKRGMELHAWFNPYRAERTVDNYPNAPNHVTILHPDWVIQISTFKFLDPGLPMVRDYVTSVIYDIVSRYDVDGIHADDYFYPYPPNQITNQDAATFAAYPRGFTNIANWRRDNVNLLIAQVNDTIQSVKPWVKFGMSPFGIWKSGVPPGITGLSAYNDIYCDAIAWLHNRSIDY
;
A
#
# COMPACT_ATOMS: atom_id res chain seq x y z
N MET A 1 -31.86 -47.50 -38.43
CA MET A 1 -30.48 -47.04 -38.07
C MET A 1 -30.24 -45.55 -38.26
N LYS A 2 -30.90 -44.81 -39.15
CA LYS A 2 -30.69 -43.34 -39.32
C LYS A 2 -31.15 -42.46 -38.14
N ASN A 3 -32.16 -42.91 -37.40
CA ASN A 3 -32.70 -42.10 -36.27
C ASN A 3 -31.88 -42.20 -34.96
N PHE A 4 -31.04 -43.22 -34.82
CA PHE A 4 -30.18 -43.40 -33.63
C PHE A 4 -28.92 -42.49 -33.69
N THR A 5 -28.45 -42.21 -34.91
CA THR A 5 -27.26 -41.34 -35.13
C THR A 5 -27.58 -39.88 -34.88
N ILE A 6 -28.79 -39.45 -35.17
CA ILE A 6 -29.25 -38.07 -34.93
C ILE A 6 -29.45 -37.81 -33.42
N LEU A 7 -29.90 -38.78 -32.64
CA LEU A 7 -30.06 -38.66 -31.20
C LEU A 7 -28.75 -38.57 -30.45
N LEU A 8 -27.69 -39.29 -30.92
CA LEU A 8 -26.36 -39.21 -30.35
C LEU A 8 -25.67 -37.85 -30.66
N LEU A 9 -25.91 -37.26 -31.82
CA LEU A 9 -25.35 -35.97 -32.21
C LEU A 9 -26.00 -34.83 -31.39
N THR A 10 -27.30 -34.92 -31.08
CA THR A 10 -28.00 -33.91 -30.26
C THR A 10 -27.56 -33.95 -28.79
N ILE A 11 -27.22 -35.11 -28.26
CA ILE A 11 -26.67 -35.24 -26.90
C ILE A 11 -25.26 -34.69 -26.78
N PHE A 12 -24.46 -34.80 -27.83
CA PHE A 12 -23.08 -34.25 -27.84
C PHE A 12 -23.06 -32.71 -27.96
N ILE A 13 -24.03 -32.09 -28.64
CA ILE A 13 -24.14 -30.65 -28.77
C ILE A 13 -24.67 -30.00 -27.50
N SER A 14 -25.51 -30.71 -26.72
CA SER A 14 -26.02 -30.16 -25.45
C SER A 14 -25.02 -30.21 -24.29
N SER A 15 -23.94 -30.98 -24.38
CA SER A 15 -22.92 -31.07 -23.32
C SER A 15 -21.84 -29.99 -23.40
N THR A 16 -21.79 -29.20 -24.50
CA THR A 16 -20.79 -28.13 -24.67
C THR A 16 -21.25 -26.73 -24.24
N LEU A 17 -22.50 -26.60 -23.76
CA LEU A 17 -23.10 -25.30 -23.45
C LEU A 17 -23.16 -24.95 -21.95
N PHE A 18 -22.59 -25.75 -21.07
CA PHE A 18 -22.58 -25.49 -19.62
C PHE A 18 -21.19 -25.37 -19.01
N SER A 19 -20.33 -24.56 -19.65
CA SER A 19 -19.14 -24.08 -18.96
C SER A 19 -19.21 -22.57 -18.75
N GLN A 20 -20.31 -22.09 -18.18
CA GLN A 20 -20.23 -20.82 -17.48
C GLN A 20 -19.73 -21.13 -16.06
N SER A 21 -18.48 -20.82 -15.79
CA SER A 21 -17.99 -20.77 -14.42
C SER A 21 -18.96 -19.85 -13.65
N MET A 22 -19.63 -20.40 -12.63
CA MET A 22 -20.44 -19.54 -11.76
C MET A 22 -19.52 -18.46 -11.20
N PRO A 23 -19.91 -17.18 -11.25
CA PRO A 23 -19.10 -16.13 -10.65
C PRO A 23 -18.82 -16.47 -9.18
N PRO A 24 -17.65 -16.14 -8.67
CA PRO A 24 -17.30 -16.41 -7.29
C PRO A 24 -18.36 -15.81 -6.36
N LYS A 25 -18.79 -16.56 -5.35
CA LYS A 25 -19.79 -16.09 -4.37
C LYS A 25 -19.30 -14.88 -3.57
N ARG A 26 -17.99 -14.70 -3.49
CA ARG A 26 -17.31 -13.56 -2.87
C ARG A 26 -16.22 -13.11 -3.80
N GLU A 27 -16.15 -11.82 -4.05
CA GLU A 27 -15.19 -11.18 -4.94
C GLU A 27 -14.75 -9.86 -4.31
N LEU A 28 -13.43 -9.63 -4.24
CA LEU A 28 -12.86 -8.35 -3.87
C LEU A 28 -12.93 -7.42 -5.11
N ARG A 29 -13.71 -6.36 -5.01
CA ARG A 29 -13.76 -5.28 -5.98
C ARG A 29 -13.35 -4.01 -5.26
N ALA A 30 -12.06 -3.67 -5.38
CA ALA A 30 -11.47 -2.57 -4.66
C ALA A 30 -11.17 -1.38 -5.57
N ALA A 31 -11.25 -0.18 -5.02
CA ALA A 31 -10.79 1.06 -5.64
C ALA A 31 -9.79 1.77 -4.72
N TRP A 32 -8.75 2.35 -5.32
CA TRP A 32 -7.79 3.17 -4.60
C TRP A 32 -8.27 4.61 -4.53
N ILE A 33 -8.04 5.25 -3.38
CA ILE A 33 -8.19 6.69 -3.17
C ILE A 33 -6.83 7.22 -2.72
N ALA A 34 -6.11 7.87 -3.62
CA ALA A 34 -4.79 8.42 -3.37
C ALA A 34 -4.90 9.85 -2.82
N THR A 35 -4.20 10.10 -1.72
CA THR A 35 -4.15 11.43 -1.08
C THR A 35 -2.90 12.22 -1.43
N VAL A 36 -1.83 11.53 -1.84
CA VAL A 36 -0.59 12.16 -2.25
C VAL A 36 -0.82 13.12 -3.41
N THR A 37 -0.32 14.33 -3.29
CA THR A 37 -0.51 15.40 -4.30
C THR A 37 -1.98 15.73 -4.60
N ASN A 38 -2.89 15.38 -3.70
CA ASN A 38 -4.33 15.56 -3.87
C ASN A 38 -4.84 14.93 -5.19
N LEU A 39 -4.33 13.72 -5.50
CA LEU A 39 -4.65 13.04 -6.75
C LEU A 39 -6.14 12.74 -6.84
N ASP A 40 -6.70 12.13 -5.79
CA ASP A 40 -8.11 11.76 -5.73
C ASP A 40 -8.85 12.51 -4.62
N TRP A 41 -8.22 12.67 -3.43
CA TRP A 41 -8.83 13.31 -2.27
C TRP A 41 -7.78 13.84 -1.28
N PRO A 42 -8.06 15.00 -0.59
CA PRO A 42 -9.05 16.02 -0.95
C PRO A 42 -8.67 16.72 -2.27
N SER A 43 -9.59 17.38 -2.94
CA SER A 43 -9.36 17.96 -4.28
C SER A 43 -8.24 19.00 -4.32
N THR A 44 -7.92 19.63 -3.19
CA THR A 44 -6.80 20.57 -3.02
C THR A 44 -6.32 20.55 -1.57
N PRO A 45 -5.03 20.89 -1.30
CA PRO A 45 -4.59 21.15 0.06
C PRO A 45 -5.41 22.31 0.65
N ASN A 46 -5.64 22.27 1.97
CA ASN A 46 -6.37 23.32 2.67
C ASN A 46 -7.84 23.50 2.22
N ARG A 47 -8.48 22.47 1.70
CA ARG A 47 -9.91 22.44 1.44
C ARG A 47 -10.67 22.57 2.76
N ALA A 48 -11.78 23.33 2.81
CA ALA A 48 -12.60 23.44 4.02
C ALA A 48 -13.11 22.06 4.47
N VAL A 49 -13.10 21.77 5.76
CA VAL A 49 -13.45 20.45 6.33
C VAL A 49 -14.83 19.96 5.85
N ALA A 50 -15.83 20.84 5.77
CA ALA A 50 -17.16 20.46 5.27
C ALA A 50 -17.09 19.95 3.83
N GLN A 51 -16.27 20.58 2.99
CA GLN A 51 -16.07 20.19 1.58
C GLN A 51 -15.24 18.92 1.46
N GLN A 52 -14.17 18.74 2.28
CA GLN A 52 -13.41 17.49 2.34
C GLN A 52 -14.35 16.30 2.61
N LYS A 53 -15.24 16.45 3.60
CA LYS A 53 -16.22 15.42 3.96
C LYS A 53 -17.21 15.14 2.85
N GLU A 54 -17.75 16.20 2.22
CA GLU A 54 -18.68 16.08 1.10
C GLU A 54 -18.05 15.40 -0.12
N GLU A 55 -16.81 15.78 -0.47
CA GLU A 55 -16.05 15.17 -1.56
C GLU A 55 -15.86 13.66 -1.32
N LEU A 56 -15.47 13.25 -0.09
CA LEU A 56 -15.28 11.83 0.24
C LEU A 56 -16.60 11.06 0.21
N ILE A 57 -17.69 11.62 0.76
CA ILE A 57 -19.03 11.04 0.70
C ILE A 57 -19.44 10.79 -0.76
N ASN A 58 -19.32 11.79 -1.62
CA ASN A 58 -19.68 11.69 -3.03
C ASN A 58 -18.85 10.61 -3.75
N LEU A 59 -17.55 10.58 -3.50
CA LEU A 59 -16.64 9.55 -4.07
C LEU A 59 -17.06 8.14 -3.63
N LEU A 60 -17.32 7.94 -2.33
CA LEU A 60 -17.76 6.64 -1.82
C LEU A 60 -19.14 6.23 -2.37
N ASP A 61 -20.07 7.18 -2.56
CA ASP A 61 -21.37 6.92 -3.19
C ASP A 61 -21.23 6.50 -4.66
N GLU A 62 -20.32 7.11 -5.41
CA GLU A 62 -20.00 6.72 -6.79
C GLU A 62 -19.39 5.31 -6.83
N LEU A 63 -18.39 5.03 -6.03
CA LEU A 63 -17.77 3.71 -5.96
C LEU A 63 -18.78 2.63 -5.57
N LYS A 64 -19.67 2.91 -4.62
CA LYS A 64 -20.74 1.97 -4.23
C LYS A 64 -21.68 1.70 -5.39
N ARG A 65 -22.11 2.73 -6.12
CA ARG A 65 -22.99 2.60 -7.29
C ARG A 65 -22.35 1.76 -8.39
N ASP A 66 -21.02 1.86 -8.56
CA ASP A 66 -20.25 1.08 -9.52
C ASP A 66 -19.96 -0.36 -9.05
N GLY A 67 -20.48 -0.74 -7.88
CA GLY A 67 -20.38 -2.10 -7.35
C GLY A 67 -19.07 -2.40 -6.60
N ILE A 68 -18.28 -1.39 -6.27
CA ILE A 68 -17.09 -1.52 -5.42
C ILE A 68 -17.52 -1.92 -4.00
N ASN A 69 -16.79 -2.83 -3.38
CA ASN A 69 -17.06 -3.32 -2.04
C ASN A 69 -15.88 -3.12 -1.06
N THR A 70 -14.78 -2.56 -1.54
CA THR A 70 -13.59 -2.29 -0.72
C THR A 70 -12.93 -0.99 -1.20
N VAL A 71 -12.54 -0.13 -0.26
CA VAL A 71 -11.80 1.09 -0.53
C VAL A 71 -10.40 0.96 0.03
N ILE A 72 -9.39 1.21 -0.79
CA ILE A 72 -7.98 1.26 -0.39
C ILE A 72 -7.62 2.75 -0.27
N PHE A 73 -7.68 3.27 0.96
CA PHE A 73 -7.57 4.69 1.26
C PHE A 73 -6.16 5.04 1.74
N GLN A 74 -5.46 5.94 1.02
CA GLN A 74 -4.09 6.32 1.37
C GLN A 74 -4.07 7.20 2.61
N VAL A 75 -3.54 6.66 3.70
CA VAL A 75 -3.46 7.33 5.01
C VAL A 75 -2.07 7.83 5.35
N ARG A 76 -1.02 7.33 4.64
CA ARG A 76 0.38 7.70 4.87
C ARG A 76 1.13 7.72 3.54
N SER A 77 1.42 8.90 3.04
CA SER A 77 2.03 9.06 1.71
C SER A 77 3.52 9.38 1.73
N GLU A 78 3.97 10.23 2.65
CA GLU A 78 5.34 10.77 2.73
C GLU A 78 5.81 10.86 4.19
N CYS A 79 5.69 9.77 4.97
CA CYS A 79 5.92 9.76 6.42
C CYS A 79 5.08 10.84 7.15
N ASP A 80 3.89 11.02 6.69
CA ASP A 80 2.87 11.94 7.18
C ASP A 80 1.52 11.22 7.31
N ALA A 81 0.53 11.81 7.97
CA ALA A 81 -0.70 11.11 8.29
C ALA A 81 -1.96 11.87 7.87
N MET A 82 -2.94 11.14 7.32
CA MET A 82 -4.33 11.57 7.14
C MET A 82 -5.21 11.17 8.35
N TYR A 83 -4.60 11.08 9.52
CA TYR A 83 -5.27 10.71 10.77
C TYR A 83 -4.47 11.27 11.97
N SER A 84 -5.03 11.21 13.16
CA SER A 84 -4.34 11.63 14.40
C SER A 84 -3.28 10.61 14.79
N SER A 85 -2.12 10.64 14.13
CA SER A 85 -1.00 9.72 14.37
C SER A 85 -0.22 10.09 15.64
N SER A 86 0.27 9.05 16.34
CA SER A 86 1.22 9.21 17.46
C SER A 86 2.67 9.32 16.98
N PHE A 87 2.94 9.07 15.70
CA PHE A 87 4.28 8.96 15.12
C PHE A 87 4.56 10.00 14.05
N ASP A 88 3.64 10.16 13.09
CA ASP A 88 3.82 11.01 11.91
C ASP A 88 3.07 12.35 12.06
N PRO A 89 3.54 13.45 11.50
CA PRO A 89 2.81 14.71 11.47
C PRO A 89 1.58 14.61 10.56
N TRP A 90 0.60 15.49 10.77
CA TRP A 90 -0.51 15.70 9.82
C TRP A 90 0.02 15.99 8.43
N SER A 91 -0.61 15.39 7.41
CA SER A 91 -0.17 15.55 6.02
C SER A 91 -0.34 16.98 5.51
N TYR A 92 0.63 17.44 4.73
CA TYR A 92 0.53 18.69 3.97
C TYR A 92 -0.68 18.67 3.02
N TRP A 93 -0.94 17.52 2.40
CA TRP A 93 -2.01 17.35 1.42
C TRP A 93 -3.42 17.49 2.01
N LEU A 94 -3.55 17.45 3.33
CA LEU A 94 -4.81 17.64 4.04
C LEU A 94 -5.12 19.11 4.31
N THR A 95 -4.12 19.86 4.79
CA THR A 95 -4.34 21.21 5.35
C THR A 95 -3.53 22.30 4.66
N GLY A 96 -2.60 21.96 3.75
CA GLY A 96 -1.65 22.88 3.14
C GLY A 96 -0.50 23.29 4.08
N SER A 97 -0.40 22.65 5.25
CA SER A 97 0.68 22.88 6.22
C SER A 97 0.94 21.59 6.99
N GLN A 98 2.08 20.93 6.73
CA GLN A 98 2.43 19.68 7.41
C GLN A 98 2.50 19.90 8.94
N GLY A 99 1.96 18.95 9.70
CA GLY A 99 1.87 19.03 11.17
C GLY A 99 0.67 19.81 11.70
N THR A 100 -0.14 20.44 10.84
CA THR A 100 -1.33 21.18 11.22
C THR A 100 -2.57 20.29 11.11
N ALA A 101 -3.30 20.10 12.21
CA ALA A 101 -4.57 19.39 12.22
C ALA A 101 -5.66 20.15 11.43
N PRO A 102 -6.65 19.46 10.85
CA PRO A 102 -7.78 20.13 10.20
C PRO A 102 -8.62 20.94 11.19
N PHE A 103 -9.17 22.06 10.72
CA PHE A 103 -10.04 22.91 11.53
C PHE A 103 -11.34 23.26 10.76
N PRO A 104 -12.55 23.03 11.35
CA PRO A 104 -12.80 22.33 12.63
C PRO A 104 -12.19 20.93 12.67
N TYR A 105 -11.76 20.49 13.87
CA TYR A 105 -11.11 19.20 14.02
C TYR A 105 -12.02 18.03 13.59
N TYR A 106 -11.47 17.11 12.85
CA TYR A 106 -12.00 15.76 12.61
C TYR A 106 -10.82 14.83 12.28
N ASP A 107 -11.03 13.53 12.42
CA ASP A 107 -10.07 12.52 11.98
C ASP A 107 -10.51 11.97 10.63
N PRO A 108 -9.76 12.21 9.54
CA PRO A 108 -10.13 11.74 8.21
C PRO A 108 -10.23 10.22 8.07
N LEU A 109 -9.35 9.46 8.75
CA LEU A 109 -9.39 7.99 8.69
C LEU A 109 -10.63 7.45 9.40
N GLU A 110 -10.92 7.92 10.63
CA GLU A 110 -12.14 7.55 11.36
C GLU A 110 -13.38 7.86 10.53
N PHE A 111 -13.43 9.07 9.96
CA PHE A 111 -14.54 9.48 9.11
C PHE A 111 -14.69 8.61 7.85
N ALA A 112 -13.57 8.27 7.20
CA ALA A 112 -13.58 7.42 6.00
C ALA A 112 -14.07 6.00 6.31
N ILE A 113 -13.65 5.42 7.46
CA ILE A 113 -14.11 4.11 7.93
C ILE A 113 -15.63 4.14 8.15
N ASP A 114 -16.13 5.11 8.91
CA ASP A 114 -17.55 5.25 9.20
C ASP A 114 -18.38 5.36 7.92
N GLU A 115 -17.94 6.17 6.96
CA GLU A 115 -18.66 6.38 5.70
C GLU A 115 -18.59 5.15 4.77
N ALA A 116 -17.46 4.42 4.75
CA ALA A 116 -17.33 3.16 4.01
C ALA A 116 -18.25 2.08 4.61
N HIS A 117 -18.22 1.90 5.93
CA HIS A 117 -19.03 0.91 6.64
C HIS A 117 -20.54 1.18 6.52
N LYS A 118 -20.99 2.44 6.56
CA LYS A 118 -22.41 2.82 6.28
C LYS A 118 -22.88 2.34 4.91
N ARG A 119 -21.98 2.19 3.96
CA ARG A 119 -22.25 1.70 2.59
C ARG A 119 -22.03 0.19 2.43
N GLY A 120 -21.61 -0.50 3.50
CA GLY A 120 -21.25 -1.92 3.46
C GLY A 120 -20.02 -2.18 2.60
N MET A 121 -19.04 -1.26 2.64
CA MET A 121 -17.73 -1.40 2.03
C MET A 121 -16.66 -1.58 3.10
N GLU A 122 -15.68 -2.45 2.83
CA GLU A 122 -14.47 -2.56 3.64
C GLU A 122 -13.57 -1.33 3.39
N LEU A 123 -12.83 -0.89 4.41
CA LEU A 123 -11.78 0.12 4.27
C LEU A 123 -10.43 -0.47 4.66
N HIS A 124 -9.50 -0.46 3.69
CA HIS A 124 -8.11 -0.84 3.88
C HIS A 124 -7.22 0.41 3.92
N ALA A 125 -6.51 0.61 5.03
CA ALA A 125 -5.62 1.74 5.18
C ALA A 125 -4.33 1.52 4.37
N TRP A 126 -4.12 2.34 3.34
CA TRP A 126 -2.94 2.26 2.48
C TRP A 126 -1.83 3.17 3.00
N PHE A 127 -0.66 2.60 3.21
CA PHE A 127 0.55 3.31 3.60
C PHE A 127 1.70 3.08 2.61
N ASN A 128 2.51 4.11 2.42
CA ASN A 128 3.83 3.95 1.83
C ASN A 128 4.85 3.74 2.96
N PRO A 129 5.63 2.66 2.97
CA PRO A 129 6.48 2.35 4.11
C PRO A 129 7.68 3.28 4.26
N TYR A 130 8.29 3.73 3.15
CA TYR A 130 9.61 4.35 3.20
C TYR A 130 9.70 5.74 2.60
N ARG A 131 8.80 6.14 1.69
CA ARG A 131 8.87 7.44 1.07
C ARG A 131 8.70 8.55 2.10
N ALA A 132 9.73 9.41 2.25
CA ALA A 132 9.73 10.52 3.19
C ALA A 132 9.49 11.88 2.52
N GLU A 133 10.05 12.11 1.33
CA GLU A 133 9.79 13.28 0.51
C GLU A 133 9.82 12.87 -0.96
N ARG A 134 8.73 13.05 -1.67
CA ARG A 134 8.64 12.79 -3.11
C ARG A 134 9.43 13.81 -3.92
N THR A 135 9.45 15.04 -3.44
CA THR A 135 10.25 16.13 -4.00
C THR A 135 10.80 16.95 -2.83
N VAL A 136 12.13 16.95 -2.71
CA VAL A 136 12.85 17.70 -1.67
C VAL A 136 12.47 19.17 -1.74
N ASP A 137 12.24 19.79 -0.58
CA ASP A 137 11.91 21.20 -0.42
C ASP A 137 10.63 21.66 -1.13
N ASN A 138 9.72 20.74 -1.46
CA ASN A 138 8.42 21.10 -2.03
C ASN A 138 7.55 21.91 -1.03
N TYR A 139 7.67 21.59 0.24
CA TYR A 139 7.09 22.33 1.38
C TYR A 139 7.94 22.08 2.65
N PRO A 140 7.86 22.96 3.66
CA PRO A 140 8.60 22.77 4.91
C PRO A 140 8.09 21.53 5.66
N ASN A 141 9.01 20.67 6.10
CA ASN A 141 8.70 19.57 6.97
C ASN A 141 8.36 20.06 8.39
N ALA A 142 7.35 19.45 9.01
CA ALA A 142 7.03 19.70 10.40
C ALA A 142 8.19 19.29 11.33
N PRO A 143 8.37 19.95 12.50
CA PRO A 143 9.46 19.62 13.42
C PRO A 143 9.48 18.17 13.91
N ASN A 144 8.34 17.50 13.93
CA ASN A 144 8.19 16.09 14.30
C ASN A 144 8.21 15.14 13.11
N HIS A 145 8.54 15.61 11.91
CA HIS A 145 8.70 14.72 10.76
C HIS A 145 9.98 13.88 10.90
N VAL A 146 9.93 12.61 10.49
CA VAL A 146 11.03 11.66 10.65
C VAL A 146 12.35 12.13 10.02
N THR A 147 12.31 12.86 8.91
CA THR A 147 13.52 13.42 8.28
C THR A 147 14.20 14.51 9.12
N ILE A 148 13.47 15.15 10.02
CA ILE A 148 13.98 16.15 10.97
C ILE A 148 14.47 15.47 12.24
N LEU A 149 13.69 14.49 12.76
CA LEU A 149 14.02 13.79 14.00
C LEU A 149 15.17 12.78 13.82
N HIS A 150 15.23 12.13 12.66
CA HIS A 150 16.17 11.05 12.35
C HIS A 150 16.79 11.24 10.95
N PRO A 151 17.59 12.30 10.72
CA PRO A 151 18.23 12.53 9.43
C PRO A 151 19.22 11.41 9.04
N ASP A 152 19.72 10.65 10.01
CA ASP A 152 20.59 9.49 9.86
C ASP A 152 19.85 8.24 9.31
N TRP A 153 18.50 8.24 9.29
CA TRP A 153 17.71 7.19 8.69
C TRP A 153 17.39 7.43 7.21
N VAL A 154 17.75 8.58 6.69
CA VAL A 154 17.28 9.07 5.39
C VAL A 154 18.34 8.88 4.31
N ILE A 155 17.90 8.25 3.22
CA ILE A 155 18.67 8.23 1.96
C ILE A 155 18.05 9.23 1.00
N GLN A 156 18.88 10.10 0.40
CA GLN A 156 18.48 11.00 -0.66
C GLN A 156 19.06 10.55 -2.00
N ILE A 157 18.20 10.49 -3.02
CA ILE A 157 18.58 10.23 -4.42
C ILE A 157 17.93 11.32 -5.27
N SER A 158 18.74 12.18 -5.90
CA SER A 158 18.23 13.33 -6.64
C SER A 158 17.30 14.21 -5.79
N THR A 159 16.08 14.40 -6.20
CA THR A 159 15.03 15.18 -5.49
C THR A 159 14.15 14.35 -4.58
N PHE A 160 14.52 13.13 -4.32
CA PHE A 160 13.69 12.16 -3.60
C PHE A 160 14.38 11.72 -2.30
N LYS A 161 13.63 11.66 -1.19
CA LYS A 161 14.09 11.10 0.09
C LYS A 161 13.23 9.93 0.51
N PHE A 162 13.89 8.90 1.03
CA PHE A 162 13.23 7.74 1.63
C PHE A 162 14.01 7.22 2.83
N LEU A 163 13.33 6.50 3.70
CA LEU A 163 13.95 5.86 4.85
C LEU A 163 14.74 4.64 4.39
N ASP A 164 15.92 4.43 4.98
CA ASP A 164 16.79 3.29 4.65
C ASP A 164 16.17 1.96 5.12
N PRO A 165 15.72 1.07 4.19
CA PRO A 165 15.09 -0.20 4.56
C PRO A 165 16.05 -1.19 5.26
N GLY A 166 17.34 -0.93 5.19
CA GLY A 166 18.38 -1.73 5.82
C GLY A 166 18.52 -1.54 7.32
N LEU A 167 18.05 -0.40 7.83
CA LEU A 167 18.12 -0.05 9.25
C LEU A 167 17.03 -0.79 10.05
N PRO A 168 17.38 -1.59 11.07
CA PRO A 168 16.39 -2.24 11.93
C PRO A 168 15.41 -1.25 12.59
N MET A 169 15.89 -0.09 13.05
CA MET A 169 15.08 0.93 13.68
C MET A 169 14.05 1.56 12.74
N VAL A 170 14.34 1.66 11.45
CA VAL A 170 13.37 2.11 10.44
C VAL A 170 12.25 1.10 10.28
N ARG A 171 12.57 -0.19 10.25
CA ARG A 171 11.56 -1.26 10.20
C ARG A 171 10.67 -1.24 11.44
N ASP A 172 11.27 -1.08 12.62
CA ASP A 172 10.53 -1.00 13.88
C ASP A 172 9.61 0.23 13.93
N TYR A 173 10.08 1.37 13.43
CA TYR A 173 9.29 2.59 13.30
C TYR A 173 8.07 2.39 12.39
N VAL A 174 8.27 1.88 11.17
CA VAL A 174 7.15 1.61 10.24
C VAL A 174 6.16 0.62 10.85
N THR A 175 6.65 -0.42 11.51
CA THR A 175 5.79 -1.41 12.18
C THR A 175 4.99 -0.78 13.33
N SER A 176 5.60 0.16 14.08
CA SER A 176 4.91 0.90 15.15
C SER A 176 3.80 1.80 14.60
N VAL A 177 3.98 2.41 13.43
CA VAL A 177 2.93 3.17 12.72
C VAL A 177 1.74 2.26 12.38
N ILE A 178 2.01 1.04 11.88
CA ILE A 178 0.95 0.07 11.56
C ILE A 178 0.24 -0.42 12.83
N TYR A 179 0.99 -0.68 13.91
CA TYR A 179 0.42 -1.01 15.21
C TYR A 179 -0.54 0.09 15.69
N ASP A 180 -0.16 1.38 15.57
CA ASP A 180 -1.00 2.52 15.95
C ASP A 180 -2.32 2.53 15.17
N ILE A 181 -2.27 2.32 13.84
CA ILE A 181 -3.48 2.25 13.01
C ILE A 181 -4.36 1.06 13.43
N VAL A 182 -3.82 -0.15 13.44
CA VAL A 182 -4.60 -1.36 13.69
C VAL A 182 -5.19 -1.39 15.09
N SER A 183 -4.47 -0.90 16.09
CA SER A 183 -4.95 -0.90 17.49
C SER A 183 -6.08 0.10 17.73
N ARG A 184 -6.08 1.25 17.04
CA ARG A 184 -6.98 2.37 17.33
C ARG A 184 -8.16 2.49 16.38
N TYR A 185 -8.01 2.07 15.14
CA TYR A 185 -9.03 2.25 14.10
C TYR A 185 -9.68 0.92 13.71
N ASP A 186 -10.94 0.97 13.32
CA ASP A 186 -11.71 -0.21 12.87
C ASP A 186 -11.52 -0.46 11.37
N VAL A 187 -10.25 -0.56 10.96
CA VAL A 187 -9.89 -0.90 9.59
C VAL A 187 -10.12 -2.38 9.30
N ASP A 188 -10.57 -2.72 8.09
CA ASP A 188 -10.76 -4.09 7.63
C ASP A 188 -9.46 -4.67 7.06
N GLY A 189 -8.55 -3.80 6.64
CA GLY A 189 -7.25 -4.19 6.12
C GLY A 189 -6.20 -3.09 6.21
N ILE A 190 -4.96 -3.54 6.07
CA ILE A 190 -3.78 -2.71 5.85
C ILE A 190 -3.28 -3.01 4.45
N HIS A 191 -2.89 -2.00 3.70
CA HIS A 191 -2.40 -2.14 2.34
C HIS A 191 -1.10 -1.37 2.14
N ALA A 192 -0.09 -1.99 1.54
CA ALA A 192 1.11 -1.28 1.10
C ALA A 192 1.22 -1.30 -0.42
N ASP A 193 1.76 -0.21 -0.98
CA ASP A 193 2.14 -0.15 -2.38
C ASP A 193 3.50 -0.83 -2.64
N ASP A 194 4.04 -0.66 -3.82
CA ASP A 194 5.29 -1.26 -4.27
C ASP A 194 6.53 -0.38 -4.04
N TYR A 195 6.39 0.75 -3.36
CA TYR A 195 7.44 1.75 -3.25
C TYR A 195 8.41 1.45 -2.09
N PHE A 196 9.17 0.34 -2.20
CA PHE A 196 10.16 -0.07 -1.20
C PHE A 196 11.53 0.54 -1.45
N TYR A 197 11.99 0.52 -2.70
CA TYR A 197 13.17 1.20 -3.19
C TYR A 197 12.80 2.06 -4.40
N PRO A 198 13.54 3.15 -4.66
CA PRO A 198 13.21 4.07 -5.74
C PRO A 198 13.22 3.40 -7.13
N TYR A 199 12.30 3.84 -7.99
CA TYR A 199 12.17 3.36 -9.36
C TYR A 199 13.25 3.91 -10.28
N PRO A 200 13.57 3.23 -11.40
CA PRO A 200 14.34 3.84 -12.47
C PRO A 200 13.72 5.18 -12.93
N PRO A 201 14.52 6.20 -13.27
CA PRO A 201 15.99 6.20 -13.31
C PRO A 201 16.67 6.50 -11.96
N ASN A 202 15.92 6.73 -10.88
CA ASN A 202 16.43 7.11 -9.56
C ASN A 202 16.74 5.88 -8.68
N GLN A 203 17.21 4.78 -9.28
CA GLN A 203 17.51 3.57 -8.53
C GLN A 203 18.63 3.77 -7.50
N ILE A 204 18.54 3.05 -6.40
CA ILE A 204 19.62 2.97 -5.43
C ILE A 204 20.82 2.22 -6.03
N THR A 205 22.01 2.76 -5.85
CA THR A 205 23.26 2.14 -6.29
C THR A 205 24.10 1.66 -5.09
N ASN A 206 24.64 2.62 -4.32
CA ASN A 206 25.52 2.35 -3.18
C ASN A 206 25.22 3.23 -1.95
N GLN A 207 24.11 3.97 -1.95
CA GLN A 207 23.79 4.90 -0.87
C GLN A 207 23.54 4.19 0.47
N ASP A 208 23.18 2.91 0.45
CA ASP A 208 23.00 2.03 1.61
C ASP A 208 24.20 1.12 1.90
N ALA A 209 25.37 1.37 1.27
CA ALA A 209 26.56 0.53 1.46
C ALA A 209 27.07 0.52 2.91
N ALA A 210 26.99 1.65 3.62
CA ALA A 210 27.36 1.74 5.02
C ALA A 210 26.43 0.90 5.92
N THR A 211 25.12 0.95 5.61
CA THR A 211 24.11 0.15 6.31
C THR A 211 24.31 -1.34 6.06
N PHE A 212 24.59 -1.71 4.80
CA PHE A 212 24.93 -3.09 4.46
C PHE A 212 26.17 -3.59 5.21
N ALA A 213 27.22 -2.77 5.33
CA ALA A 213 28.42 -3.12 6.08
C ALA A 213 28.14 -3.28 7.58
N ALA A 214 27.24 -2.46 8.15
CA ALA A 214 26.87 -2.50 9.57
C ALA A 214 25.93 -3.68 9.91
N TYR A 215 25.01 -4.02 8.99
CA TYR A 215 23.95 -5.02 9.20
C TYR A 215 23.90 -6.07 8.08
N PRO A 216 25.00 -6.79 7.78
CA PRO A 216 25.06 -7.71 6.63
C PRO A 216 24.21 -8.97 6.80
N ARG A 217 23.86 -9.37 8.01
CA ARG A 217 23.09 -10.59 8.35
C ARG A 217 23.54 -11.85 7.58
N GLY A 218 24.83 -11.96 7.27
CA GLY A 218 25.41 -13.08 6.52
C GLY A 218 25.30 -12.99 5.00
N PHE A 219 24.67 -11.94 4.46
CA PHE A 219 24.64 -11.71 3.01
C PHE A 219 25.99 -11.18 2.51
N THR A 220 26.41 -11.68 1.34
CA THR A 220 27.56 -11.18 0.59
C THR A 220 27.14 -10.41 -0.66
N ASN A 221 25.87 -10.53 -1.05
CA ASN A 221 25.26 -9.85 -2.21
C ASN A 221 24.26 -8.81 -1.73
N ILE A 222 24.51 -7.54 -2.03
CA ILE A 222 23.67 -6.41 -1.59
C ILE A 222 22.24 -6.48 -2.14
N ALA A 223 22.04 -7.00 -3.36
CA ALA A 223 20.69 -7.11 -3.93
C ALA A 223 19.85 -8.16 -3.19
N ASN A 224 20.45 -9.25 -2.74
CA ASN A 224 19.77 -10.24 -1.90
C ASN A 224 19.45 -9.67 -0.52
N TRP A 225 20.38 -8.91 0.07
CA TRP A 225 20.19 -8.23 1.33
C TRP A 225 19.07 -7.17 1.26
N ARG A 226 18.98 -6.38 0.17
CA ARG A 226 17.89 -5.42 -0.04
C ARG A 226 16.52 -6.12 -0.10
N ARG A 227 16.41 -7.24 -0.81
CA ARG A 227 15.17 -8.05 -0.84
C ARG A 227 14.81 -8.58 0.55
N ASP A 228 15.82 -9.05 1.28
CA ASP A 228 15.61 -9.54 2.65
C ASP A 228 15.12 -8.42 3.60
N ASN A 229 15.61 -7.17 3.44
CA ASN A 229 15.11 -6.03 4.21
C ASN A 229 13.60 -5.82 4.01
N VAL A 230 13.14 -5.90 2.75
CA VAL A 230 11.71 -5.78 2.44
C VAL A 230 10.93 -6.98 2.99
N ASN A 231 11.44 -8.21 2.80
CA ASN A 231 10.78 -9.41 3.31
C ASN A 231 10.64 -9.38 4.84
N LEU A 232 11.65 -8.88 5.55
CA LEU A 232 11.59 -8.70 7.01
C LEU A 232 10.53 -7.69 7.43
N LEU A 233 10.40 -6.56 6.72
CA LEU A 233 9.31 -5.60 7.01
C LEU A 233 7.95 -6.25 6.83
N ILE A 234 7.73 -6.91 5.68
CA ILE A 234 6.44 -7.53 5.37
C ILE A 234 6.06 -8.59 6.42
N ALA A 235 7.02 -9.43 6.83
CA ALA A 235 6.81 -10.41 7.89
C ALA A 235 6.47 -9.74 9.23
N GLN A 236 7.24 -8.71 9.64
CA GLN A 236 7.04 -8.02 10.91
C GLN A 236 5.70 -7.27 10.95
N VAL A 237 5.28 -6.64 9.84
CA VAL A 237 3.96 -6.00 9.72
C VAL A 237 2.85 -7.04 9.85
N ASN A 238 2.95 -8.16 9.12
CA ASN A 238 1.98 -9.25 9.24
C ASN A 238 1.86 -9.77 10.68
N ASP A 239 2.98 -10.08 11.32
CA ASP A 239 3.00 -10.57 12.70
C ASP A 239 2.36 -9.56 13.67
N THR A 240 2.59 -8.27 13.45
CA THR A 240 2.00 -7.19 14.22
C THR A 240 0.48 -7.16 14.04
N ILE A 241 -0.02 -7.19 12.80
CA ILE A 241 -1.45 -7.22 12.51
C ILE A 241 -2.10 -8.44 13.17
N GLN A 242 -1.52 -9.63 12.97
CA GLN A 242 -2.04 -10.88 13.53
C GLN A 242 -2.07 -10.88 15.06
N SER A 243 -1.11 -10.21 15.71
CA SER A 243 -1.05 -10.13 17.18
C SER A 243 -2.11 -9.20 17.78
N VAL A 244 -2.57 -8.18 17.02
CA VAL A 244 -3.52 -7.16 17.49
C VAL A 244 -4.94 -7.48 17.06
N LYS A 245 -5.17 -7.69 15.76
CA LYS A 245 -6.47 -7.97 15.15
C LYS A 245 -6.31 -9.00 14.02
N PRO A 246 -6.35 -10.31 14.32
CA PRO A 246 -6.06 -11.37 13.34
C PRO A 246 -7.07 -11.47 12.19
N TRP A 247 -8.18 -10.74 12.26
CA TRP A 247 -9.16 -10.63 11.17
C TRP A 247 -8.87 -9.50 10.18
N VAL A 248 -7.97 -8.56 10.52
CA VAL A 248 -7.56 -7.47 9.62
C VAL A 248 -6.64 -8.04 8.54
N LYS A 249 -6.99 -7.81 7.28
CA LYS A 249 -6.24 -8.32 6.12
C LYS A 249 -4.99 -7.49 5.87
N PHE A 250 -3.96 -8.14 5.34
CA PHE A 250 -2.77 -7.45 4.87
C PHE A 250 -2.60 -7.66 3.36
N GLY A 251 -2.68 -6.59 2.60
CA GLY A 251 -2.60 -6.58 1.15
C GLY A 251 -1.38 -5.83 0.61
N MET A 252 -0.97 -6.21 -0.60
CA MET A 252 0.17 -5.62 -1.30
C MET A 252 -0.14 -5.43 -2.78
N SER A 253 0.36 -4.33 -3.36
CA SER A 253 0.26 -4.07 -4.80
C SER A 253 1.64 -4.03 -5.45
N PRO A 254 2.30 -5.18 -5.65
CA PRO A 254 3.59 -5.24 -6.33
C PRO A 254 3.43 -4.95 -7.83
N PHE A 255 4.54 -4.59 -8.52
CA PHE A 255 4.52 -4.56 -9.99
C PHE A 255 4.05 -5.88 -10.58
N GLY A 256 3.28 -5.81 -11.68
CA GLY A 256 2.73 -6.99 -12.36
C GLY A 256 3.77 -7.96 -12.93
N ILE A 257 5.01 -7.50 -13.17
CA ILE A 257 6.12 -8.35 -13.57
C ILE A 257 7.02 -8.61 -12.36
N TRP A 258 6.87 -9.79 -11.76
CA TRP A 258 7.75 -10.19 -10.66
C TRP A 258 9.22 -10.17 -11.07
N LYS A 259 9.57 -10.87 -12.17
CA LYS A 259 10.95 -10.91 -12.70
C LYS A 259 10.92 -10.95 -14.21
N SER A 260 11.61 -10.00 -14.86
CA SER A 260 11.75 -9.98 -16.31
C SER A 260 12.39 -11.27 -16.81
N GLY A 261 11.82 -11.88 -17.86
CA GLY A 261 12.23 -13.17 -18.40
C GLY A 261 11.62 -14.39 -17.71
N VAL A 262 10.74 -14.20 -16.70
CA VAL A 262 10.09 -15.27 -15.95
C VAL A 262 8.57 -15.04 -15.88
N PRO A 263 7.74 -15.87 -16.56
CA PRO A 263 8.11 -16.91 -17.52
C PRO A 263 8.77 -16.35 -18.79
N PRO A 264 9.38 -17.20 -19.65
CA PRO A 264 9.95 -16.75 -20.91
C PRO A 264 8.97 -15.94 -21.75
N GLY A 265 9.44 -14.84 -22.37
CA GLY A 265 8.64 -13.93 -23.18
C GLY A 265 8.03 -12.74 -22.43
N ILE A 266 8.03 -12.74 -21.10
CA ILE A 266 7.61 -11.58 -20.28
C ILE A 266 8.80 -10.65 -20.08
N THR A 267 8.68 -9.39 -20.52
CA THR A 267 9.75 -8.38 -20.39
C THR A 267 9.19 -7.07 -19.85
N GLY A 268 9.97 -6.36 -19.04
CA GLY A 268 9.62 -5.06 -18.46
C GLY A 268 10.31 -4.82 -17.14
N LEU A 269 9.86 -3.79 -16.41
CA LEU A 269 10.36 -3.48 -15.08
C LEU A 269 10.16 -4.69 -14.16
N SER A 270 11.25 -5.13 -13.53
CA SER A 270 11.28 -6.32 -12.70
C SER A 270 11.15 -5.94 -11.23
N ALA A 271 10.02 -6.25 -10.60
CA ALA A 271 9.85 -6.01 -9.17
C ALA A 271 11.00 -6.60 -8.36
N TYR A 272 11.39 -7.83 -8.65
CA TYR A 272 12.47 -8.56 -7.99
C TYR A 272 13.86 -7.92 -8.12
N ASN A 273 14.21 -7.43 -9.33
CA ASN A 273 15.55 -6.92 -9.61
C ASN A 273 15.67 -5.40 -9.41
N ASP A 274 14.63 -4.65 -9.78
CA ASP A 274 14.71 -3.20 -9.91
C ASP A 274 14.33 -2.49 -8.60
N ILE A 275 13.37 -3.05 -7.84
CA ILE A 275 12.88 -2.47 -6.58
C ILE A 275 12.98 -3.45 -5.39
N TYR A 276 13.65 -4.59 -5.59
CA TYR A 276 13.93 -5.59 -4.55
C TYR A 276 12.67 -6.17 -3.87
N CYS A 277 11.59 -6.28 -4.63
CA CYS A 277 10.27 -6.75 -4.19
C CYS A 277 10.10 -8.23 -4.57
N ASP A 278 9.97 -9.13 -3.58
CA ASP A 278 9.81 -10.57 -3.80
C ASP A 278 8.41 -11.05 -3.39
N ALA A 279 7.40 -10.65 -4.17
CA ALA A 279 6.01 -10.99 -3.90
C ALA A 279 5.75 -12.52 -3.85
N ILE A 280 6.51 -13.31 -4.59
CA ILE A 280 6.40 -14.78 -4.55
C ILE A 280 6.80 -15.31 -3.17
N ALA A 281 7.89 -14.78 -2.58
CA ALA A 281 8.30 -15.18 -1.23
C ALA A 281 7.21 -14.84 -0.20
N TRP A 282 6.54 -13.69 -0.31
CA TRP A 282 5.48 -13.29 0.63
C TRP A 282 4.27 -14.21 0.57
N LEU A 283 3.85 -14.61 -0.65
CA LEU A 283 2.77 -15.59 -0.83
C LEU A 283 3.14 -16.96 -0.28
N HIS A 284 4.36 -17.46 -0.55
CA HIS A 284 4.83 -18.74 -0.02
C HIS A 284 4.91 -18.75 1.50
N ASN A 285 5.35 -17.66 2.11
CA ASN A 285 5.47 -17.51 3.56
C ASN A 285 4.14 -17.15 4.22
N ARG A 286 3.07 -16.90 3.44
CA ARG A 286 1.76 -16.45 3.92
C ARG A 286 1.87 -15.16 4.76
N SER A 287 2.76 -14.26 4.35
CA SER A 287 2.95 -12.96 5.00
C SER A 287 1.99 -11.90 4.49
N ILE A 288 1.16 -12.21 3.51
CA ILE A 288 0.12 -11.35 2.93
C ILE A 288 -1.13 -12.19 2.62
N ASP A 289 -2.30 -11.54 2.63
CA ASP A 289 -3.59 -12.14 2.33
C ASP A 289 -3.98 -11.98 0.85
N TYR A 290 -3.55 -10.88 0.20
CA TYR A 290 -3.85 -10.60 -1.21
C TYR A 290 -2.82 -9.65 -1.83
#